data_aa213269a4638df13a8aa1723136f141
#
_entry.id   aa213269a4638df13a8aa1723136f141
#
_cell.length_a   1.000
_cell.length_b   1.000
_cell.length_c   1.000
_cell.angle_alpha   90.00
_cell.angle_beta   90.00
_cell.angle_gamma   90.00
#
_symmetry.space_group_name_H-M   'P 1'
#
loop_
_entity.id
_entity.type
_entity.pdbx_description
1 polymer ?
#
loop_
_entity_poly.entity_id
_entity_poly.type
_entity_poly.pdbx_seq_one_letter_code
_entity_poly.pdbx_strand_id
1 'polypeptide(L)' 'MNGYVPTFRVVINDIRKSIASGQLKEGDKLPSLPELAQQYDCSIGTVRRAIEHLQITGELQGRQGKGTYVTGKLFEGS' A
#
# COMPACT_ATOMS: atom_id res chain seq x y z
N MET A 1 -21.46 13.23 7.58
CA MET A 1 -20.95 12.54 7.77
C MET A 1 -20.01 12.47 8.00
N ASN A 2 -19.89 12.48 8.26
CA ASN A 2 -19.28 12.35 8.67
C ASN A 2 -18.33 11.74 8.91
N GLY A 3 -17.80 11.54 9.34
CA GLY A 3 -16.70 10.80 9.83
C GLY A 3 -16.18 9.70 8.96
N TYR A 4 -15.88 10.02 7.74
CA TYR A 4 -15.27 9.05 6.85
C TYR A 4 -13.87 8.72 7.38
N VAL A 5 -13.64 7.44 7.69
CA VAL A 5 -12.33 6.95 8.09
C VAL A 5 -11.88 5.95 7.03
N PRO A 6 -10.75 6.21 6.37
CA PRO A 6 -10.27 5.26 5.36
C PRO A 6 -10.01 3.89 5.98
N THR A 7 -10.55 2.86 5.34
CA THR A 7 -10.30 1.49 5.76
C THR A 7 -9.05 0.98 5.06
N PHE A 8 -8.55 -0.17 5.52
CA PHE A 8 -7.40 -0.76 4.84
C PHE A 8 -7.72 -1.09 3.38
N ARG A 9 -8.99 -1.31 3.04
CA ARG A 9 -9.38 -1.56 1.65
C ARG A 9 -9.17 -0.33 0.77
N VAL A 10 -9.47 0.85 1.31
CA VAL A 10 -9.24 2.09 0.56
C VAL A 10 -7.75 2.26 0.29
N VAL A 11 -6.92 1.99 1.29
CA VAL A 11 -5.47 2.09 1.13
C VAL A 11 -4.98 1.10 0.07
N ILE A 12 -5.47 -0.15 0.13
CA ILE A 12 -5.11 -1.17 -0.85
C ILE A 12 -5.46 -0.70 -2.26
N ASN A 13 -6.69 -0.24 -2.46
CA ASN A 13 -7.15 0.17 -3.78
C ASN A 13 -6.36 1.35 -4.30
N ASP A 14 -6.02 2.30 -3.43
CA ASP A 14 -5.27 3.47 -3.85
C ASP A 14 -3.85 3.09 -4.28
N ILE A 15 -3.21 2.21 -3.52
CA ILE A 15 -1.87 1.74 -3.88
C ILE A 15 -1.91 1.00 -5.22
N ARG A 16 -2.93 0.14 -5.40
CA ARG A 16 -3.10 -0.57 -6.67
C ARG A 16 -3.29 0.37 -7.84
N LYS A 17 -4.06 1.44 -7.65
CA LYS A 17 -4.25 2.44 -8.69
C LYS A 17 -2.94 3.13 -9.03
N SER A 18 -2.12 3.42 -8.03
CA SER A 18 -0.82 4.05 -8.27
C SER A 18 0.10 3.13 -9.06
N ILE A 19 0.05 1.84 -8.79
CA ILE A 19 0.84 0.87 -9.53
C ILE A 19 0.32 0.76 -10.97
N ALA A 20 -0.99 0.67 -11.13
CA ALA A 20 -1.59 0.52 -12.45
C ALA A 20 -1.36 1.75 -13.33
N SER A 21 -1.35 2.94 -12.73
CA SER A 21 -1.17 4.19 -13.48
C SER A 21 0.28 4.51 -13.76
N GLY A 22 1.22 3.77 -13.17
CA GLY A 22 2.64 4.03 -13.36
C GLY A 22 3.24 5.01 -12.38
N GLN A 23 2.45 5.51 -11.42
CA GLN A 23 3.01 6.36 -10.38
C GLN A 23 3.98 5.60 -9.49
N LEU A 24 3.66 4.32 -9.22
CA LEU A 24 4.54 3.41 -8.51
C LEU A 24 4.97 2.33 -9.49
N LYS A 25 6.27 2.22 -9.71
CA LYS A 25 6.82 1.27 -10.67
C LYS A 25 7.58 0.18 -9.96
N GLU A 26 7.84 -0.90 -10.67
CA GLU A 26 8.63 -1.98 -10.14
C GLU A 26 9.95 -1.45 -9.57
N GLY A 27 10.25 -1.87 -8.36
CA GLY A 27 11.48 -1.44 -7.68
C GLY A 27 11.32 -0.17 -6.87
N ASP A 28 10.21 0.54 -7.01
CA ASP A 28 10.00 1.75 -6.23
C ASP A 28 9.75 1.42 -4.77
N LYS A 29 10.31 2.24 -3.90
CA LYS A 29 10.13 2.10 -2.46
C LYS A 29 8.93 2.93 -2.02
N LEU A 30 8.08 2.31 -1.19
CA LEU A 30 6.95 3.02 -0.60
C LEU A 30 7.40 3.88 0.58
N PRO A 31 6.63 4.93 0.89
CA PRO A 31 6.88 5.68 2.13
C PRO A 31 6.77 4.76 3.34
N SER A 32 7.30 5.21 4.46
CA SER A 32 7.22 4.46 5.71
C SER A 32 5.77 4.34 6.18
N LEU A 33 5.51 3.39 7.09
CA LEU A 33 4.16 3.24 7.64
C LEU A 33 3.65 4.52 8.29
N PRO A 34 4.45 5.22 9.12
CA PRO A 34 3.96 6.49 9.67
C PRO A 34 3.67 7.53 8.60
N GLU A 35 4.48 7.59 7.56
CA GLU A 35 4.23 8.53 6.47
C GLU A 35 2.95 8.20 5.72
N LEU A 36 2.72 6.93 5.46
CA LEU A 36 1.50 6.50 4.78
C LEU A 36 0.27 6.74 5.67
N ALA A 37 0.40 6.48 6.96
CA ALA A 37 -0.71 6.72 7.88
C ALA A 37 -1.09 8.20 7.89
N GLN A 38 -0.11 9.08 7.85
CA GLN A 38 -0.36 10.50 7.79
C GLN A 38 -0.99 10.89 6.46
N GLN A 39 -0.49 10.33 5.38
CA GLN A 39 -1.00 10.61 4.03
C GLN A 39 -2.46 10.21 3.89
N TYR A 40 -2.84 9.08 4.46
CA TYR A 40 -4.20 8.56 4.36
C TYR A 40 -5.08 8.97 5.53
N ASP A 41 -4.52 9.69 6.49
CA ASP A 41 -5.26 10.13 7.66
C ASP A 41 -5.92 8.95 8.37
N CYS A 42 -5.12 7.94 8.65
CA CYS A 42 -5.58 6.75 9.35
C CYS A 42 -4.47 6.23 10.27
N SER A 43 -4.76 5.17 10.99
CA SER A 43 -3.80 4.61 11.94
C SER A 43 -2.70 3.84 11.22
N ILE A 44 -1.55 3.72 11.88
CA ILE A 44 -0.45 2.92 11.36
C ILE A 44 -0.90 1.46 11.20
N GLY A 45 -1.75 0.97 12.12
CA GLY A 45 -2.26 -0.38 12.02
C GLY A 45 -3.07 -0.62 10.75
N THR A 46 -3.86 0.37 10.34
CA THR A 46 -4.64 0.27 9.12
C THR A 46 -3.72 0.16 7.90
N VAL A 47 -2.69 1.01 7.85
CA VAL A 47 -1.74 0.97 6.75
C VAL A 47 -0.97 -0.36 6.76
N ARG A 48 -0.52 -0.79 7.94
CA ARG A 48 0.21 -2.06 8.04
C ARG A 48 -0.63 -3.21 7.49
N ARG A 49 -1.91 -3.23 7.82
CA ARG A 49 -2.79 -4.29 7.35
C ARG A 49 -2.90 -4.27 5.82
N ALA A 50 -2.99 -3.09 5.24
CA ALA A 50 -3.06 -2.94 3.79
C ALA A 50 -1.77 -3.44 3.13
N ILE A 51 -0.63 -3.04 3.68
CA ILE A 51 0.67 -3.44 3.15
C ILE A 51 0.84 -4.96 3.25
N GLU A 52 0.46 -5.55 4.39
CA GLU A 52 0.57 -6.99 4.57
C GLU A 52 -0.28 -7.74 3.54
N HIS A 53 -1.47 -7.22 3.27
CA HIS A 53 -2.33 -7.82 2.25
C HIS A 53 -1.64 -7.82 0.89
N LEU A 54 -1.04 -6.69 0.51
CA LEU A 54 -0.37 -6.58 -0.78
C LEU A 54 0.92 -7.38 -0.84
N GLN A 55 1.52 -7.67 0.31
CA GLN A 55 2.66 -8.58 0.36
C GLN A 55 2.20 -10.02 0.14
N ILE A 56 1.06 -10.38 0.70
CA ILE A 56 0.51 -11.73 0.51
C ILE A 56 0.17 -11.97 -0.95
N THR A 57 -0.39 -10.97 -1.63
CA THR A 57 -0.72 -11.11 -3.05
C THR A 57 0.51 -11.05 -3.95
N GLY A 58 1.66 -10.62 -3.40
CA GLY A 58 2.89 -10.52 -4.16
C GLY A 58 3.08 -9.18 -4.87
N GLU A 59 2.15 -8.26 -4.70
CA GLU A 59 2.25 -6.94 -5.34
C GLU A 59 3.31 -6.06 -4.68
N LEU A 60 3.55 -6.28 -3.40
CA LEU A 60 4.60 -5.59 -2.66
C LEU A 60 5.52 -6.59 -2.02
N GLN A 61 6.75 -6.18 -1.74
CA GLN A 61 7.74 -7.02 -1.09
C GLN A 61 8.41 -6.24 0.02
N GLY A 62 8.41 -6.81 1.23
CA GLY A 62 9.15 -6.23 2.33
C GLY A 62 10.60 -6.66 2.24
N ARG A 63 11.51 -5.73 2.49
CA ARG A 63 12.94 -6.00 2.57
C ARG A 63 13.41 -5.58 3.94
N GLN A 64 13.89 -6.54 4.69
CA GLN A 64 14.27 -6.31 6.07
C GLN A 64 15.31 -5.19 6.17
N GLY A 65 15.02 -4.22 7.04
CA GLY A 65 15.92 -3.09 7.25
C GLY A 65 15.92 -2.05 6.15
N LYS A 66 15.14 -2.25 5.08
CA LYS A 66 15.16 -1.33 3.95
C LYS A 66 13.79 -0.74 3.63
N GLY A 67 12.71 -1.48 3.85
CA GLY A 67 11.37 -0.98 3.62
C GLY A 67 10.54 -1.89 2.73
N THR A 68 9.52 -1.31 2.13
CA THR A 68 8.59 -2.04 1.27
C THR A 68 8.73 -1.53 -0.16
N TYR A 69 8.78 -2.45 -1.10
CA TYR A 69 9.04 -2.15 -2.50
C TYR A 69 7.99 -2.76 -3.41
N VAL A 70 7.77 -2.12 -4.55
CA VAL A 70 6.86 -2.61 -5.58
C VAL A 70 7.54 -3.73 -6.36
N THR A 71 6.84 -4.86 -6.54
CA THR A 71 7.42 -6.03 -7.21
C THR A 71 7.23 -6.03 -8.71
N GLY A 72 6.29 -5.23 -9.22
CA GLY A 72 5.94 -5.27 -10.64
C GLY A 72 4.80 -6.20 -10.94
N LYS A 73 4.37 -7.02 -9.98
CA LYS A 73 3.23 -7.88 -10.18
C LYS A 73 1.95 -7.07 -10.09
N LEU A 74 1.06 -7.22 -11.07
CA LEU A 74 -0.22 -6.55 -11.05
C LEU A 74 -1.28 -7.45 -10.45
N PHE A 75 -2.25 -6.83 -9.79
CA PHE A 75 -3.38 -7.54 -9.26
C PHE A 75 -4.27 -7.99 -10.43
N GLU A 76 -4.52 -9.28 -10.50
CA GLU A 76 -5.38 -9.85 -11.53
C GLU A 76 -6.64 -10.44 -10.92
N GLY A 77 -7.05 -9.93 -9.79
CA GLY A 77 -8.24 -10.41 -9.13
C GLY A 77 -9.46 -10.25 -10.00
N SER A 78 -10.35 -11.18 -9.88
CA SER A 78 -11.59 -11.18 -10.65
C SER A 78 -12.77 -10.80 -9.76
#